data_c4c50cb09ae407ca61a68b232fada9a5
#
_entry.id   c4c50cb09ae407ca61a68b232fada9a5
#
_cell.length_a   1.000
_cell.length_b   1.000
_cell.length_c   1.000
_cell.angle_alpha   90.00
_cell.angle_beta   90.00
_cell.angle_gamma   90.00
#
_symmetry.space_group_name_H-M   'P 1'
#
loop_
_entity.id
_entity.type
_entity.pdbx_description
1 polymer ?
#
loop_
_entity_poly.entity_id
_entity_poly.type
_entity_poly.pdbx_seq_one_letter_code
_entity_poly.pdbx_strand_id
1 'polypeptide(L)'
;MQIASLRCLRQIVAIPLLATIGVLAFPVSGGLRAQANGSQQQSASDKPFVVEYYYKAKWGHAEEFIALFKKNHYPVLKKEMELGRIVKVFAQVPRYHATEDGRWDFRTTIVFKNAQIANDNFDTSALLKQLFPDQDAYKKEEQRRFEILDAHWDLPIKDFDFDVR
;
A
#
# COMPACT_ATOMS: atom_id res chain seq x y z
N MET A 1 10.11 26.55 13.58
CA MET A 1 8.93 26.61 12.71
C MET A 1 8.00 25.47 13.12
N GLN A 2 6.94 25.80 13.87
CA GLN A 2 6.03 24.84 14.50
C GLN A 2 5.02 24.33 13.46
N ILE A 3 4.89 23.01 13.35
CA ILE A 3 3.82 22.39 12.58
C ILE A 3 2.69 22.03 13.53
N ALA A 4 1.56 22.70 13.36
CA ALA A 4 0.38 22.57 14.17
C ALA A 4 -0.33 21.24 13.92
N SER A 5 -0.54 20.48 14.99
CA SER A 5 -1.35 19.27 15.04
C SER A 5 -2.84 19.64 15.12
N LEU A 6 -3.62 19.37 14.09
CA LEU A 6 -5.09 19.44 14.14
C LEU A 6 -5.65 18.11 14.66
N ARG A 7 -6.04 18.13 15.94
CA ARG A 7 -6.89 17.07 16.53
C ARG A 7 -8.35 17.35 16.18
N CYS A 8 -8.95 16.47 15.42
CA CYS A 8 -10.39 16.47 15.16
C CYS A 8 -11.10 15.72 16.29
N LEU A 9 -11.85 16.47 17.11
CA LEU A 9 -12.66 15.99 18.23
C LEU A 9 -13.99 15.45 17.70
N ARG A 10 -14.24 14.15 17.75
CA ARG A 10 -15.53 13.55 17.44
C ARG A 10 -16.43 13.55 18.68
N GLN A 11 -17.49 14.32 18.64
CA GLN A 11 -18.58 14.27 19.61
C GLN A 11 -19.44 13.02 19.41
N ILE A 12 -19.65 12.31 20.50
CA ILE A 12 -20.56 11.16 20.60
C ILE A 12 -21.94 11.70 20.95
N VAL A 13 -22.90 11.51 20.08
CA VAL A 13 -24.31 11.78 20.36
C VAL A 13 -25.00 10.44 20.65
N ALA A 14 -25.48 10.29 21.89
CA ALA A 14 -26.30 9.17 22.33
C ALA A 14 -27.77 9.47 22.07
N ILE A 15 -28.49 8.55 21.46
CA ILE A 15 -29.96 8.58 21.28
C ILE A 15 -30.57 7.39 21.99
N PRO A 16 -31.59 7.58 22.83
CA PRO A 16 -32.17 6.50 23.63
C PRO A 16 -33.21 5.66 22.87
N LEU A 17 -33.27 4.43 23.28
CA LEU A 17 -34.13 3.31 22.90
C LEU A 17 -35.57 3.52 23.35
N LEU A 18 -36.56 3.32 22.47
CA LEU A 18 -37.94 3.03 22.86
C LEU A 18 -38.40 1.73 22.21
N ALA A 19 -38.76 0.81 23.08
CA ALA A 19 -39.28 -0.51 22.74
C ALA A 19 -40.80 -0.42 22.50
N THR A 20 -41.29 -1.09 21.46
CA THR A 20 -42.68 -1.52 21.39
C THR A 20 -42.77 -2.93 20.83
N ILE A 21 -43.39 -3.79 21.65
CA ILE A 21 -43.69 -5.20 21.39
C ILE A 21 -44.94 -5.25 20.54
N GLY A 22 -44.89 -5.95 19.42
CA GLY A 22 -46.06 -6.31 18.63
C GLY A 22 -45.94 -7.75 18.11
N VAL A 23 -46.59 -8.69 18.77
CA VAL A 23 -46.72 -10.09 18.33
C VAL A 23 -47.88 -10.17 17.34
N LEU A 24 -47.60 -10.61 16.10
CA LEU A 24 -48.61 -11.15 15.20
C LEU A 24 -48.05 -12.39 14.50
N ALA A 25 -48.69 -13.52 14.82
CA ALA A 25 -48.47 -14.80 14.17
C ALA A 25 -49.18 -14.85 12.82
N PHE A 26 -48.52 -15.32 11.77
CA PHE A 26 -49.10 -15.81 10.53
C PHE A 26 -48.43 -17.07 10.00
N PRO A 27 -49.15 -17.90 9.23
CA PRO A 27 -48.86 -19.32 9.11
C PRO A 27 -47.83 -19.65 8.03
N VAL A 28 -47.20 -20.79 8.26
CA VAL A 28 -46.34 -21.54 7.36
C VAL A 28 -47.04 -21.84 6.04
N SER A 29 -46.44 -21.43 4.93
CA SER A 29 -46.73 -21.98 3.61
C SER A 29 -45.43 -22.28 2.89
N GLY A 30 -45.40 -23.49 2.35
CA GLY A 30 -44.26 -24.20 1.85
C GLY A 30 -43.38 -23.56 0.79
N GLY A 31 -42.16 -23.94 0.89
CA GLY A 31 -41.22 -24.39 -0.07
C GLY A 31 -41.03 -23.58 -1.35
N LEU A 32 -39.89 -23.06 -1.50
CA LEU A 32 -39.05 -23.19 -2.68
C LEU A 32 -37.62 -22.91 -2.22
N ARG A 33 -36.87 -23.98 -2.09
CA ARG A 33 -35.42 -23.91 -1.90
C ARG A 33 -34.84 -23.35 -3.20
N ALA A 34 -34.69 -22.04 -3.28
CA ALA A 34 -33.79 -21.43 -4.23
C ALA A 34 -32.38 -21.84 -3.77
N GLN A 35 -31.76 -22.78 -4.50
CA GLN A 35 -30.34 -22.98 -4.45
C GLN A 35 -29.71 -21.67 -4.90
N ALA A 36 -29.34 -20.84 -3.94
CA ALA A 36 -28.42 -19.76 -4.19
C ALA A 36 -27.10 -20.41 -4.63
N ASN A 37 -26.83 -20.39 -5.93
CA ASN A 37 -25.49 -20.53 -6.45
C ASN A 37 -24.68 -19.42 -5.79
N GLY A 38 -24.01 -19.77 -4.71
CA GLY A 38 -23.01 -18.94 -4.08
C GLY A 38 -21.78 -18.91 -4.98
N SER A 39 -21.84 -18.15 -6.06
CA SER A 39 -20.65 -17.53 -6.61
C SER A 39 -20.13 -16.67 -5.48
N GLN A 40 -19.10 -17.14 -4.79
CA GLN A 40 -18.32 -16.36 -3.85
C GLN A 40 -17.80 -15.16 -4.65
N GLN A 41 -18.54 -14.08 -4.59
CA GLN A 41 -18.10 -12.78 -5.06
C GLN A 41 -16.97 -12.39 -4.11
N GLN A 42 -15.74 -12.77 -4.49
CA GLN A 42 -14.52 -12.44 -3.78
C GLN A 42 -14.57 -10.94 -3.57
N SER A 43 -14.70 -10.50 -2.33
CA SER A 43 -14.89 -9.10 -2.01
C SER A 43 -13.72 -8.32 -2.63
N ALA A 44 -13.96 -7.12 -3.15
CA ALA A 44 -12.93 -6.27 -3.74
C ALA A 44 -11.78 -6.00 -2.75
N SER A 45 -12.02 -6.18 -1.45
CA SER A 45 -11.05 -6.08 -0.35
C SER A 45 -9.99 -7.19 -0.32
N ASP A 46 -10.21 -8.34 -0.99
CA ASP A 46 -9.33 -9.50 -0.91
C ASP A 46 -8.38 -9.64 -2.11
N LYS A 47 -8.52 -8.76 -3.10
CA LYS A 47 -7.66 -8.80 -4.29
C LYS A 47 -6.32 -8.10 -4.00
N PRO A 48 -5.20 -8.66 -4.51
CA PRO A 48 -3.92 -7.99 -4.47
C PRO A 48 -4.00 -6.57 -5.06
N PHE A 49 -3.28 -5.65 -4.43
CA PHE A 49 -3.18 -4.27 -4.90
C PHE A 49 -1.75 -4.01 -5.34
N VAL A 50 -1.59 -3.54 -6.57
CA VAL A 50 -0.27 -3.41 -7.20
C VAL A 50 0.07 -1.94 -7.38
N VAL A 51 1.28 -1.56 -6.94
CA VAL A 51 1.82 -0.21 -7.15
C VAL A 51 3.19 -0.32 -7.79
N GLU A 52 3.42 0.47 -8.81
CA GLU A 52 4.71 0.68 -9.43
C GLU A 52 5.30 2.00 -8.93
N TYR A 53 6.52 1.94 -8.39
CA TYR A 53 7.28 3.07 -7.86
C TYR A 53 8.43 3.36 -8.80
N TYR A 54 8.43 4.54 -9.41
CA TYR A 54 9.43 4.97 -10.38
C TYR A 54 10.36 5.99 -9.75
N TYR A 55 11.64 5.84 -10.02
CA TYR A 55 12.69 6.72 -9.50
C TYR A 55 13.55 7.22 -10.66
N LYS A 56 13.62 8.53 -10.81
CA LYS A 56 14.52 9.23 -11.71
C LYS A 56 15.62 9.86 -10.88
N ALA A 57 16.83 9.33 -10.96
CA ALA A 57 17.97 9.88 -10.26
C ALA A 57 18.60 11.04 -11.03
N LYS A 58 19.26 11.95 -10.34
CA LYS A 58 20.13 12.92 -10.96
C LYS A 58 21.22 12.22 -11.77
N TRP A 59 21.68 12.83 -12.85
CA TRP A 59 22.71 12.23 -13.68
C TRP A 59 23.94 11.84 -12.89
N GLY A 60 24.41 10.58 -13.09
CA GLY A 60 25.54 10.01 -12.38
C GLY A 60 25.22 9.42 -11.00
N HIS A 61 23.97 9.51 -10.50
CA HIS A 61 23.59 9.05 -9.16
C HIS A 61 22.70 7.79 -9.12
N ALA A 62 22.40 7.18 -10.27
CA ALA A 62 21.51 6.02 -10.31
C ALA A 62 22.04 4.83 -9.49
N GLU A 63 23.32 4.51 -9.60
CA GLU A 63 23.95 3.42 -8.86
C GLU A 63 23.98 3.70 -7.34
N GLU A 64 24.28 4.95 -6.95
CA GLU A 64 24.25 5.38 -5.55
C GLU A 64 22.83 5.24 -4.98
N PHE A 65 21.81 5.69 -5.73
CA PHE A 65 20.41 5.52 -5.34
C PHE A 65 20.05 4.06 -5.11
N ILE A 66 20.39 3.18 -6.07
CA ILE A 66 20.09 1.75 -5.99
C ILE A 66 20.80 1.11 -4.79
N ALA A 67 22.05 1.50 -4.51
CA ALA A 67 22.80 0.99 -3.36
C ALA A 67 22.13 1.40 -2.03
N LEU A 68 21.73 2.65 -1.88
CA LEU A 68 21.01 3.15 -0.71
C LEU A 68 19.63 2.50 -0.57
N PHE A 69 18.89 2.33 -1.66
CA PHE A 69 17.61 1.63 -1.67
C PHE A 69 17.76 0.19 -1.16
N LYS A 70 18.74 -0.55 -1.68
CA LYS A 70 19.03 -1.93 -1.27
C LYS A 70 19.47 -2.02 0.19
N LYS A 71 20.21 -1.03 0.68
CA LYS A 71 20.72 -1.00 2.05
C LYS A 71 19.62 -0.65 3.05
N ASN A 72 18.81 0.38 2.79
CA ASN A 72 17.95 1.00 3.78
C ASN A 72 16.46 0.74 3.56
N HIS A 73 15.99 0.68 2.31
CA HIS A 73 14.57 0.53 2.02
C HIS A 73 14.14 -0.92 1.83
N TYR A 74 14.91 -1.68 1.07
CA TYR A 74 14.57 -3.08 0.78
C TYR A 74 14.46 -3.98 2.02
N PRO A 75 15.28 -3.82 3.09
CA PRO A 75 15.10 -4.59 4.33
C PRO A 75 13.75 -4.35 5.00
N VAL A 76 13.20 -3.14 4.92
CA VAL A 76 11.85 -2.82 5.42
C VAL A 76 10.79 -3.58 4.63
N LEU A 77 10.88 -3.53 3.29
CA LEU A 77 9.95 -4.28 2.41
C LEU A 77 10.02 -5.80 2.68
N LYS A 78 11.20 -6.34 2.94
CA LYS A 78 11.36 -7.76 3.33
C LYS A 78 10.61 -8.08 4.61
N LYS A 79 10.67 -7.20 5.60
CA LYS A 79 9.93 -7.40 6.86
C LYS A 79 8.43 -7.31 6.65
N GLU A 80 7.97 -6.41 5.81
CA GLU A 80 6.55 -6.35 5.46
C GLU A 80 6.08 -7.60 4.68
N MET A 81 6.95 -8.23 3.87
CA MET A 81 6.67 -9.54 3.28
C MET A 81 6.58 -10.64 4.34
N GLU A 82 7.50 -10.68 5.30
CA GLU A 82 7.49 -11.62 6.43
C GLU A 82 6.20 -11.47 7.27
N LEU A 83 5.69 -10.25 7.41
CA LEU A 83 4.44 -9.94 8.09
C LEU A 83 3.19 -10.24 7.25
N GLY A 84 3.34 -10.69 6.00
CA GLY A 84 2.23 -10.99 5.09
C GLY A 84 1.47 -9.76 4.58
N ARG A 85 2.04 -8.57 4.71
CA ARG A 85 1.49 -7.31 4.19
C ARG A 85 1.75 -7.16 2.70
N ILE A 86 2.94 -7.53 2.28
CA ILE A 86 3.40 -7.55 0.89
C ILE A 86 3.49 -9.00 0.43
N VAL A 87 2.92 -9.29 -0.73
CA VAL A 87 2.94 -10.60 -1.36
C VAL A 87 4.22 -10.78 -2.17
N LYS A 88 4.64 -9.73 -2.88
CA LYS A 88 5.80 -9.77 -3.77
C LYS A 88 6.38 -8.38 -4.00
N VAL A 89 7.71 -8.34 -4.13
CA VAL A 89 8.46 -7.16 -4.58
C VAL A 89 9.39 -7.58 -5.71
N PHE A 90 9.41 -6.81 -6.79
CA PHE A 90 10.43 -6.92 -7.82
C PHE A 90 10.91 -5.54 -8.24
N ALA A 91 12.14 -5.49 -8.75
CA ALA A 91 12.73 -4.27 -9.22
C ALA A 91 13.26 -4.46 -10.64
N GLN A 92 13.23 -3.39 -11.40
CA GLN A 92 13.76 -3.32 -12.77
C GLN A 92 14.61 -2.07 -12.94
N VAL A 93 15.57 -2.19 -13.85
CA VAL A 93 16.31 -1.09 -14.42
C VAL A 93 16.07 -1.08 -15.93
N PRO A 94 16.05 0.07 -16.60
CA PRO A 94 15.88 0.10 -18.06
C PRO A 94 17.08 -0.55 -18.73
N ARG A 95 16.82 -1.30 -19.79
CA ARG A 95 17.89 -1.89 -20.62
C ARG A 95 18.53 -0.84 -21.51
N TYR A 96 17.76 0.16 -21.93
CA TYR A 96 18.18 1.25 -22.79
C TYR A 96 17.77 2.57 -22.14
N HIS A 97 18.49 3.65 -22.46
CA HIS A 97 18.11 4.99 -22.01
C HIS A 97 16.91 5.51 -22.83
N ALA A 98 16.08 6.30 -22.19
CA ALA A 98 14.97 7.02 -22.79
C ALA A 98 15.33 8.51 -22.98
N THR A 99 14.40 9.28 -23.53
CA THR A 99 14.48 10.75 -23.53
C THR A 99 14.46 11.27 -22.10
N GLU A 100 14.99 12.48 -21.88
CA GLU A 100 15.04 13.06 -20.52
C GLU A 100 13.66 13.14 -19.86
N ASP A 101 12.61 13.45 -20.61
CA ASP A 101 11.25 13.58 -20.09
C ASP A 101 10.63 12.24 -19.69
N GLY A 102 11.00 11.15 -20.39
CA GLY A 102 10.47 9.79 -20.15
C GLY A 102 11.42 8.89 -19.36
N ARG A 103 12.59 9.39 -18.95
CA ARG A 103 13.60 8.61 -18.25
C ARG A 103 13.19 8.25 -16.82
N TRP A 104 13.42 7.03 -16.46
CA TRP A 104 13.53 6.54 -15.09
C TRP A 104 14.75 5.62 -15.00
N ASP A 105 15.35 5.51 -13.83
CA ASP A 105 16.60 4.75 -13.62
C ASP A 105 16.38 3.49 -12.80
N PHE A 106 15.35 3.50 -11.96
CA PHE A 106 14.98 2.37 -11.13
C PHE A 106 13.47 2.33 -10.97
N ARG A 107 12.89 1.13 -10.99
CA ARG A 107 11.48 0.90 -10.71
C ARG A 107 11.33 -0.27 -9.76
N THR A 108 10.46 -0.16 -8.77
CA THR A 108 9.99 -1.29 -7.98
C THR A 108 8.51 -1.49 -8.20
N THR A 109 8.09 -2.75 -8.29
CA THR A 109 6.69 -3.13 -8.27
C THR A 109 6.41 -3.86 -6.96
N ILE A 110 5.47 -3.35 -6.18
CA ILE A 110 5.04 -3.93 -4.91
C ILE A 110 3.63 -4.45 -5.07
N VAL A 111 3.45 -5.73 -4.80
CA VAL A 111 2.15 -6.40 -4.74
C VAL A 111 1.76 -6.50 -3.28
N PHE A 112 0.88 -5.61 -2.83
CA PHE A 112 0.30 -5.66 -1.49
C PHE A 112 -0.78 -6.73 -1.40
N LYS A 113 -1.03 -7.23 -0.19
CA LYS A 113 -2.09 -8.20 0.07
C LYS A 113 -3.45 -7.71 -0.45
N ASN A 114 -3.76 -6.44 -0.22
CA ASN A 114 -4.96 -5.76 -0.73
C ASN A 114 -4.80 -4.24 -0.64
N ALA A 115 -5.79 -3.50 -1.16
CA ALA A 115 -5.80 -2.04 -1.14
C ALA A 115 -5.85 -1.44 0.28
N GLN A 116 -6.49 -2.11 1.23
CA GLN A 116 -6.55 -1.63 2.62
C GLN A 116 -5.15 -1.61 3.24
N ILE A 117 -4.40 -2.71 3.07
CA ILE A 117 -3.02 -2.83 3.57
C ILE A 117 -2.09 -1.83 2.87
N ALA A 118 -2.25 -1.61 1.57
CA ALA A 118 -1.44 -0.63 0.83
C ALA A 118 -1.63 0.81 1.30
N ASN A 119 -2.82 1.13 1.84
CA ASN A 119 -3.20 2.50 2.22
C ASN A 119 -3.36 2.69 3.75
N ASP A 120 -3.00 1.71 4.56
CA ASP A 120 -3.04 1.86 6.01
C ASP A 120 -1.84 2.70 6.54
N ASN A 121 -1.97 3.17 7.77
CA ASN A 121 -0.90 3.88 8.46
C ASN A 121 -0.05 2.90 9.29
N PHE A 122 0.58 1.93 8.63
CA PHE A 122 1.44 0.98 9.32
C PHE A 122 2.62 1.69 9.98
N ASP A 123 2.72 1.58 11.31
CA ASP A 123 3.84 2.15 12.06
C ASP A 123 5.10 1.28 11.94
N THR A 124 6.05 1.73 11.16
CA THR A 124 7.35 1.07 10.96
C THR A 124 8.40 1.47 12.00
N SER A 125 8.12 2.35 12.96
CA SER A 125 9.12 2.93 13.86
C SER A 125 9.90 1.90 14.67
N ALA A 126 9.23 0.90 15.23
CA ALA A 126 9.88 -0.18 15.97
C ALA A 126 10.76 -1.06 15.05
N LEU A 127 10.25 -1.33 13.85
CA LEU A 127 10.94 -2.09 12.84
C LEU A 127 12.22 -1.40 12.37
N LEU A 128 12.16 -0.09 12.11
CA LEU A 128 13.32 0.71 11.71
C LEU A 128 14.41 0.73 12.79
N LYS A 129 14.03 0.86 14.06
CA LYS A 129 14.99 0.79 15.18
C LYS A 129 15.68 -0.58 15.27
N GLN A 130 14.93 -1.65 14.98
CA GLN A 130 15.49 -3.00 14.99
C GLN A 130 16.44 -3.25 13.81
N LEU A 131 16.06 -2.81 12.61
CA LEU A 131 16.85 -3.02 11.39
C LEU A 131 18.09 -2.12 11.34
N PHE A 132 18.00 -0.92 11.87
CA PHE A 132 19.03 0.11 11.79
C PHE A 132 19.34 0.67 13.19
N PRO A 133 20.18 0.00 13.98
CA PRO A 133 20.51 0.48 15.35
C PRO A 133 21.12 1.88 15.36
N ASP A 134 21.96 2.22 14.38
CA ASP A 134 22.45 3.58 14.16
C ASP A 134 21.41 4.42 13.39
N GLN A 135 20.50 5.01 14.13
CA GLN A 135 19.41 5.82 13.58
C GLN A 135 19.89 7.11 12.91
N ASP A 136 21.03 7.65 13.32
CA ASP A 136 21.56 8.89 12.73
C ASP A 136 22.21 8.61 11.38
N ALA A 137 22.95 7.51 11.25
CA ALA A 137 23.45 7.06 9.96
C ALA A 137 22.30 6.72 9.00
N TYR A 138 21.30 5.98 9.47
CA TYR A 138 20.10 5.65 8.68
C TYR A 138 19.39 6.91 8.15
N LYS A 139 19.13 7.89 9.00
CA LYS A 139 18.45 9.14 8.60
C LYS A 139 19.25 9.93 7.56
N LYS A 140 20.58 10.02 7.74
CA LYS A 140 21.46 10.70 6.76
C LYS A 140 21.44 10.02 5.39
N GLU A 141 21.47 8.69 5.37
CA GLU A 141 21.43 7.93 4.13
C GLU A 141 20.06 7.98 3.46
N GLU A 142 18.96 7.94 4.20
CA GLU A 142 17.63 8.15 3.66
C GLU A 142 17.44 9.57 3.11
N GLN A 143 17.92 10.60 3.82
CA GLN A 143 17.95 11.95 3.30
C GLN A 143 18.76 12.01 1.99
N ARG A 144 19.96 11.44 1.98
CA ARG A 144 20.80 11.39 0.77
C ARG A 144 20.10 10.69 -0.39
N ARG A 145 19.41 9.60 -0.13
CA ARG A 145 18.67 8.84 -1.14
C ARG A 145 17.62 9.71 -1.85
N PHE A 146 16.94 10.61 -1.11
CA PHE A 146 15.99 11.56 -1.71
C PHE A 146 16.66 12.76 -2.37
N GLU A 147 17.76 13.27 -1.83
CA GLU A 147 18.50 14.42 -2.41
C GLU A 147 19.02 14.14 -3.82
N ILE A 148 19.35 12.88 -4.13
CA ILE A 148 19.87 12.47 -5.43
C ILE A 148 18.79 12.10 -6.44
N LEU A 149 17.50 12.26 -6.11
CA LEU A 149 16.40 12.11 -7.04
C LEU A 149 16.07 13.44 -7.73
N ASP A 150 15.78 13.35 -9.04
CA ASP A 150 15.11 14.41 -9.80
C ASP A 150 13.60 14.30 -9.70
N ALA A 151 13.09 13.05 -9.74
CA ALA A 151 11.67 12.77 -9.66
C ALA A 151 11.39 11.38 -9.06
N HIS A 152 10.23 11.26 -8.45
CA HIS A 152 9.69 10.02 -7.94
C HIS A 152 8.17 10.06 -8.07
N TRP A 153 7.58 8.96 -8.54
CA TRP A 153 6.13 8.87 -8.65
C TRP A 153 5.65 7.43 -8.46
N ASP A 154 4.44 7.30 -7.94
CA ASP A 154 3.80 6.04 -7.58
C ASP A 154 2.56 5.86 -8.44
N LEU A 155 2.47 4.73 -9.12
CA LEU A 155 1.35 4.40 -9.99
C LEU A 155 0.65 3.13 -9.50
N PRO A 156 -0.51 3.26 -8.85
CA PRO A 156 -1.39 2.11 -8.67
C PRO A 156 -1.85 1.62 -10.05
N ILE A 157 -1.64 0.33 -10.30
CA ILE A 157 -2.01 -0.31 -11.56
C ILE A 157 -3.05 -1.41 -11.32
N LYS A 158 -3.85 -1.68 -12.33
CA LYS A 158 -4.78 -2.82 -12.36
C LYS A 158 -4.69 -3.52 -13.70
N ASP A 159 -4.96 -4.81 -13.69
CA ASP A 159 -5.11 -5.56 -14.93
C ASP A 159 -6.28 -5.01 -15.74
N PHE A 160 -6.11 -4.95 -17.04
CA PHE A 160 -7.16 -4.61 -17.98
C PHE A 160 -7.52 -5.87 -18.76
N ASP A 161 -8.78 -6.28 -18.67
CA ASP A 161 -9.30 -7.42 -19.40
C ASP A 161 -9.96 -6.91 -20.70
N PHE A 162 -9.43 -7.33 -21.83
CA PHE A 162 -9.95 -6.96 -23.16
C PHE A 162 -11.27 -7.64 -23.50
N ASP A 163 -11.61 -8.75 -22.84
CA ASP A 163 -12.79 -9.56 -23.12
C ASP A 163 -14.03 -9.15 -22.30
N VAL A 164 -13.85 -8.34 -21.28
CA VAL A 164 -14.97 -7.78 -20.47
C VAL A 164 -15.46 -6.48 -21.09
N ARG A 165 -16.75 -6.48 -21.50
CA ARG A 165 -17.48 -5.31 -22.02
C ARG A 165 -18.21 -4.56 -20.91
#